data_82b2d17c1ffa02de32896b89c561c298
#
_entry.id   82b2d17c1ffa02de32896b89c561c298
#
_cell.length_a   1.000
_cell.length_b   1.000
_cell.length_c   1.000
_cell.angle_alpha   90.00
_cell.angle_beta   90.00
_cell.angle_gamma   90.00
#
_symmetry.space_group_name_H-M   'P 1'
#
loop_
_entity.id
_entity.type
_entity.pdbx_description
1 polymer ?
#
loop_
_entity_poly.entity_id
_entity_poly.type
_entity_poly.pdbx_seq_one_letter_code
_entity_poly.pdbx_strand_id
1 'polypeptide(L)'
;MIQRLTCSSNREVASVNKRLTAKMFLLKNNPYAKRNTCQDTEMKEFSADIARYRAMGDHGKELWMNPAVWAIACYRFGNWLNVAKPVLIIRLPLKIVAYLANKFCEVFMEMCIDASATIGGGLYIAHIGGVHINPEAVLGKNCDIAHRVTIGTSAMGRKGAPTLGDEVYVGTGAALVGKIKIGNGAKIAANTLVMTNVPAGATVMGVPGRVIMQAPKVMAETAAVEAEMTDAK
;
A
#
# COMPACT_ATOMS: atom_id res chain seq x y z
N MET A 1 -3.90 20.67 57.36
CA MET A 1 -5.12 20.25 56.60
C MET A 1 -4.87 20.02 55.12
N ILE A 2 -3.72 20.37 54.56
CA ILE A 2 -3.38 20.31 53.11
C ILE A 2 -2.83 18.93 52.66
N GLN A 3 -2.23 18.13 53.57
CA GLN A 3 -1.64 16.83 53.21
C GLN A 3 -2.65 15.67 52.99
N ARG A 4 -3.93 15.81 53.38
CA ARG A 4 -4.93 14.75 53.14
C ARG A 4 -5.60 14.82 51.73
N LEU A 5 -5.55 15.96 51.06
CA LEU A 5 -6.17 16.14 49.74
C LEU A 5 -5.31 15.62 48.58
N THR A 6 -3.99 15.61 48.73
CA THR A 6 -3.06 15.11 47.67
C THR A 6 -3.00 13.58 47.60
N CYS A 7 -3.28 12.89 48.73
CA CYS A 7 -3.23 11.41 48.77
C CYS A 7 -4.50 10.75 48.18
N SER A 8 -5.64 11.44 48.16
CA SER A 8 -6.88 10.96 47.53
C SER A 8 -6.79 11.01 45.99
N SER A 9 -6.30 12.11 45.46
CA SER A 9 -6.15 12.32 44.01
C SER A 9 -5.20 11.29 43.38
N ASN A 10 -4.09 10.97 44.00
CA ASN A 10 -3.13 10.00 43.45
C ASN A 10 -3.66 8.55 43.45
N ARG A 11 -4.55 8.18 44.37
CA ARG A 11 -5.19 6.85 44.38
C ARG A 11 -6.25 6.72 43.27
N GLU A 12 -6.99 7.77 43.02
CA GLU A 12 -7.98 7.78 41.91
C GLU A 12 -7.29 7.71 40.53
N VAL A 13 -6.26 8.50 40.33
CA VAL A 13 -5.46 8.47 39.10
C VAL A 13 -4.80 7.10 38.88
N ALA A 14 -4.26 6.48 39.93
CA ALA A 14 -3.70 5.14 39.87
C ALA A 14 -4.75 4.07 39.56
N SER A 15 -5.98 4.20 40.09
CA SER A 15 -7.09 3.29 39.82
C SER A 15 -7.60 3.39 38.38
N VAL A 16 -7.69 4.62 37.84
CA VAL A 16 -8.08 4.89 36.47
C VAL A 16 -7.02 4.35 35.48
N ASN A 17 -5.75 4.57 35.78
CA ASN A 17 -4.65 4.05 34.94
C ASN A 17 -4.61 2.50 34.97
N LYS A 18 -4.87 1.87 36.12
CA LYS A 18 -4.95 0.41 36.22
C LYS A 18 -6.15 -0.18 35.47
N ARG A 19 -7.28 0.52 35.46
CA ARG A 19 -8.47 0.14 34.66
C ARG A 19 -8.23 0.34 33.15
N LEU A 20 -7.56 1.41 32.75
CA LEU A 20 -7.19 1.67 31.37
C LEU A 20 -6.20 0.64 30.82
N THR A 21 -5.17 0.30 31.59
CA THR A 21 -4.20 -0.76 31.20
C THR A 21 -4.83 -2.14 31.15
N ALA A 22 -5.72 -2.49 32.08
CA ALA A 22 -6.46 -3.75 32.04
C ALA A 22 -7.42 -3.81 30.83
N LYS A 23 -8.11 -2.70 30.52
CA LYS A 23 -8.99 -2.62 29.34
C LYS A 23 -8.21 -2.69 28.03
N MET A 24 -7.04 -2.06 27.95
CA MET A 24 -6.13 -2.18 26.80
C MET A 24 -5.56 -3.59 26.66
N PHE A 25 -5.23 -4.27 27.76
CA PHE A 25 -4.76 -5.65 27.75
C PHE A 25 -5.84 -6.63 27.28
N LEU A 26 -7.08 -6.46 27.75
CA LEU A 26 -8.24 -7.27 27.31
C LEU A 26 -8.57 -7.03 25.83
N LEU A 27 -8.49 -5.78 25.34
CA LEU A 27 -8.68 -5.47 23.92
C LEU A 27 -7.57 -6.06 23.05
N LYS A 28 -6.33 -6.02 23.53
CA LYS A 28 -5.16 -6.54 22.79
C LYS A 28 -5.19 -8.07 22.66
N ASN A 29 -5.81 -8.77 23.60
CA ASN A 29 -5.90 -10.23 23.66
C ASN A 29 -7.27 -10.80 23.26
N ASN A 30 -8.24 -9.94 22.91
CA ASN A 30 -9.56 -10.38 22.47
C ASN A 30 -9.50 -10.79 20.99
N PRO A 31 -9.71 -12.08 20.64
CA PRO A 31 -9.66 -12.56 19.26
C PRO A 31 -10.77 -11.93 18.40
N TYR A 32 -11.88 -11.51 18.99
CA TYR A 32 -12.97 -10.82 18.29
C TYR A 32 -12.64 -9.35 17.99
N ALA A 33 -11.93 -8.66 18.90
CA ALA A 33 -11.47 -7.29 18.66
C ALA A 33 -10.42 -7.23 17.55
N LYS A 34 -9.50 -8.21 17.47
CA LYS A 34 -8.54 -8.34 16.37
C LYS A 34 -9.22 -8.61 15.03
N ARG A 35 -10.31 -9.40 15.00
CA ARG A 35 -11.07 -9.65 13.77
C ARG A 35 -11.76 -8.38 13.25
N ASN A 36 -12.42 -7.64 14.13
CA ASN A 36 -13.11 -6.41 13.76
C ASN A 36 -12.13 -5.33 13.27
N THR A 37 -10.98 -5.16 13.93
CA THR A 37 -9.95 -4.21 13.46
C THR A 37 -9.37 -4.58 12.10
N CYS A 38 -9.19 -5.86 11.78
CA CYS A 38 -8.73 -6.30 10.46
C CYS A 38 -9.78 -6.06 9.36
N GLN A 39 -11.07 -6.35 9.66
CA GLN A 39 -12.15 -6.07 8.70
C GLN A 39 -12.29 -4.57 8.41
N ASP A 40 -12.24 -3.75 9.46
CA ASP A 40 -12.29 -2.30 9.33
C ASP A 40 -11.09 -1.75 8.54
N THR A 41 -9.91 -2.39 8.64
CA THR A 41 -8.72 -1.97 7.91
C THR A 41 -8.85 -2.24 6.42
N GLU A 42 -9.23 -3.45 6.00
CA GLU A 42 -9.36 -3.82 4.58
C GLU A 42 -10.46 -3.01 3.87
N MET A 43 -11.60 -2.77 4.54
CA MET A 43 -12.66 -1.92 3.98
C MET A 43 -12.21 -0.46 3.86
N LYS A 44 -11.41 0.04 4.80
CA LYS A 44 -10.80 1.37 4.73
C LYS A 44 -9.79 1.46 3.60
N GLU A 45 -8.99 0.42 3.39
CA GLU A 45 -8.03 0.36 2.29
C GLU A 45 -8.71 0.35 0.93
N PHE A 46 -9.76 -0.46 0.74
CA PHE A 46 -10.55 -0.43 -0.49
C PHE A 46 -11.25 0.91 -0.70
N SER A 47 -11.79 1.51 0.36
CA SER A 47 -12.37 2.86 0.28
C SER A 47 -11.33 3.91 -0.14
N ALA A 48 -10.08 3.78 0.32
CA ALA A 48 -8.99 4.63 -0.08
C ALA A 48 -8.59 4.42 -1.56
N ASP A 49 -8.63 3.16 -2.04
CA ASP A 49 -8.41 2.85 -3.46
C ASP A 49 -9.46 3.56 -4.33
N ILE A 50 -10.73 3.43 -3.99
CA ILE A 50 -11.83 4.09 -4.70
C ILE A 50 -11.70 5.63 -4.64
N ALA A 51 -11.32 6.18 -3.49
CA ALA A 51 -11.06 7.62 -3.37
C ALA A 51 -9.91 8.08 -4.27
N ARG A 52 -8.86 7.26 -4.42
CA ARG A 52 -7.74 7.53 -5.31
C ARG A 52 -8.17 7.56 -6.79
N TYR A 53 -8.98 6.56 -7.24
CA TYR A 53 -9.52 6.57 -8.61
C TYR A 53 -10.37 7.80 -8.88
N ARG A 54 -11.21 8.22 -7.93
CA ARG A 54 -12.00 9.46 -8.05
C ARG A 54 -11.12 10.70 -8.16
N ALA A 55 -10.03 10.76 -7.40
CA ALA A 55 -9.07 11.86 -7.47
C ALA A 55 -8.33 11.91 -8.81
N MET A 56 -8.19 10.75 -9.50
CA MET A 56 -7.59 10.66 -10.83
C MET A 56 -8.57 10.94 -11.98
N GLY A 57 -9.86 11.14 -11.68
CA GLY A 57 -10.87 11.55 -12.66
C GLY A 57 -11.95 10.52 -12.97
N ASP A 58 -11.83 9.30 -12.44
CA ASP A 58 -12.84 8.24 -12.63
C ASP A 58 -14.06 8.50 -11.75
N HIS A 59 -15.18 8.89 -12.33
CA HIS A 59 -16.42 9.21 -11.60
C HIS A 59 -17.61 8.35 -12.04
N GLY A 60 -18.54 8.14 -11.12
CA GLY A 60 -19.84 7.55 -11.44
C GLY A 60 -19.74 6.17 -12.10
N LYS A 61 -20.27 6.04 -13.32
CA LYS A 61 -20.30 4.78 -14.08
C LYS A 61 -18.91 4.36 -14.56
N GLU A 62 -18.06 5.31 -14.93
CA GLU A 62 -16.70 5.08 -15.44
C GLU A 62 -15.83 4.33 -14.44
N LEU A 63 -15.94 4.70 -13.16
CA LEU A 63 -15.26 4.01 -12.07
C LEU A 63 -15.58 2.51 -12.02
N TRP A 64 -16.89 2.17 -12.14
CA TRP A 64 -17.35 0.77 -12.08
C TRP A 64 -17.15 0.02 -13.39
N MET A 65 -16.96 0.72 -14.51
CA MET A 65 -16.57 0.12 -15.78
C MET A 65 -15.06 -0.10 -15.90
N ASN A 66 -14.26 0.48 -15.00
CA ASN A 66 -12.81 0.29 -15.01
C ASN A 66 -12.42 -1.11 -14.50
N PRO A 67 -11.86 -1.98 -15.36
CA PRO A 67 -11.54 -3.36 -14.97
C PRO A 67 -10.47 -3.45 -13.87
N ALA A 68 -9.59 -2.46 -13.76
CA ALA A 68 -8.56 -2.43 -12.71
C ALA A 68 -9.17 -2.32 -11.32
N VAL A 69 -10.30 -1.61 -11.18
CA VAL A 69 -11.06 -1.52 -9.91
C VAL A 69 -11.58 -2.89 -9.49
N TRP A 70 -12.05 -3.70 -10.44
CA TRP A 70 -12.51 -5.07 -10.17
C TRP A 70 -11.35 -5.99 -9.76
N ALA A 71 -10.20 -5.87 -10.39
CA ALA A 71 -9.02 -6.65 -10.02
C ALA A 71 -8.55 -6.30 -8.60
N ILE A 72 -8.55 -5.02 -8.22
CA ILE A 72 -8.26 -4.57 -6.86
C ILE A 72 -9.32 -5.10 -5.87
N ALA A 73 -10.60 -5.05 -6.22
CA ALA A 73 -11.67 -5.60 -5.38
C ALA A 73 -11.51 -7.11 -5.14
N CYS A 74 -11.17 -7.88 -6.18
CA CYS A 74 -10.87 -9.31 -6.07
C CYS A 74 -9.67 -9.56 -5.15
N TYR A 75 -8.59 -8.80 -5.30
CA TYR A 75 -7.42 -8.87 -4.42
C TYR A 75 -7.81 -8.58 -2.96
N ARG A 76 -8.50 -7.44 -2.69
CA ARG A 76 -8.91 -7.05 -1.33
C ARG A 76 -9.82 -8.10 -0.68
N PHE A 77 -10.75 -8.67 -1.45
CA PHE A 77 -11.61 -9.75 -0.97
C PHE A 77 -10.80 -11.01 -0.61
N GLY A 78 -9.86 -11.43 -1.45
CA GLY A 78 -8.98 -12.56 -1.19
C GLY A 78 -8.06 -12.32 0.02
N ASN A 79 -7.49 -11.13 0.14
CA ASN A 79 -6.65 -10.72 1.26
C ASN A 79 -7.45 -10.72 2.57
N TRP A 80 -8.65 -10.14 2.58
CA TRP A 80 -9.56 -10.17 3.72
C TRP A 80 -9.83 -11.61 4.19
N LEU A 81 -10.09 -12.57 3.29
CA LEU A 81 -10.30 -13.97 3.63
C LEU A 81 -9.08 -14.63 4.29
N ASN A 82 -7.88 -14.19 3.90
CA ASN A 82 -6.63 -14.69 4.47
C ASN A 82 -6.38 -14.11 5.88
N VAL A 83 -6.75 -12.87 6.12
CA VAL A 83 -6.52 -12.13 7.37
C VAL A 83 -7.65 -12.41 8.39
N ALA A 84 -8.91 -12.27 8.00
CA ALA A 84 -10.08 -12.42 8.89
C ALA A 84 -10.33 -13.86 9.34
N LYS A 85 -9.90 -14.85 8.53
CA LYS A 85 -10.04 -16.29 8.80
C LYS A 85 -11.44 -16.67 9.35
N PRO A 86 -12.54 -16.41 8.60
CA PRO A 86 -13.88 -16.75 9.05
C PRO A 86 -14.02 -18.27 9.36
N VAL A 87 -15.13 -18.65 9.98
CA VAL A 87 -15.40 -20.06 10.34
C VAL A 87 -15.23 -20.94 9.09
N LEU A 88 -14.63 -22.13 9.26
CA LEU A 88 -14.19 -23.00 8.16
C LEU A 88 -15.29 -23.32 7.13
N ILE A 89 -16.52 -23.54 7.60
CA ILE A 89 -17.67 -23.88 6.75
C ILE A 89 -17.97 -22.75 5.75
N ILE A 90 -17.87 -21.49 6.18
CA ILE A 90 -18.12 -20.31 5.33
C ILE A 90 -16.85 -19.97 4.53
N ARG A 91 -15.69 -20.16 5.12
CA ARG A 91 -14.40 -19.81 4.51
C ARG A 91 -14.09 -20.64 3.26
N LEU A 92 -14.43 -21.94 3.26
CA LEU A 92 -14.10 -22.83 2.14
C LEU A 92 -14.78 -22.40 0.84
N PRO A 93 -16.12 -22.23 0.78
CA PRO A 93 -16.78 -21.77 -0.43
C PRO A 93 -16.35 -20.36 -0.85
N LEU A 94 -16.13 -19.43 0.10
CA LEU A 94 -15.66 -18.09 -0.22
C LEU A 94 -14.24 -18.09 -0.81
N LYS A 95 -13.35 -18.99 -0.36
CA LYS A 95 -12.03 -19.16 -0.97
C LYS A 95 -12.11 -19.65 -2.41
N ILE A 96 -13.04 -20.56 -2.70
CA ILE A 96 -13.26 -21.03 -4.08
C ILE A 96 -13.71 -19.87 -4.96
N VAL A 97 -14.68 -19.07 -4.49
CA VAL A 97 -15.15 -17.87 -5.22
C VAL A 97 -14.00 -16.88 -5.43
N ALA A 98 -13.23 -16.56 -4.39
CA ALA A 98 -12.08 -15.67 -4.49
C ALA A 98 -11.02 -16.20 -5.47
N TYR A 99 -10.75 -17.49 -5.46
CA TYR A 99 -9.83 -18.14 -6.38
C TYR A 99 -10.30 -18.03 -7.84
N LEU A 100 -11.57 -18.33 -8.10
CA LEU A 100 -12.16 -18.22 -9.43
C LEU A 100 -12.17 -16.76 -9.94
N ALA A 101 -12.50 -15.83 -9.06
CA ALA A 101 -12.47 -14.39 -9.39
C ALA A 101 -11.04 -13.92 -9.72
N ASN A 102 -10.04 -14.33 -8.93
CA ASN A 102 -8.64 -14.02 -9.23
C ASN A 102 -8.18 -14.66 -10.56
N LYS A 103 -8.59 -15.92 -10.83
CA LYS A 103 -8.27 -16.57 -12.12
C LYS A 103 -8.95 -15.90 -13.29
N PHE A 104 -10.16 -15.39 -13.11
CA PHE A 104 -10.82 -14.57 -14.13
C PHE A 104 -10.02 -13.29 -14.42
N CYS A 105 -9.58 -12.56 -13.38
CA CYS A 105 -8.75 -11.38 -13.54
C CYS A 105 -7.40 -11.70 -14.21
N GLU A 106 -6.78 -12.82 -13.86
CA GLU A 106 -5.52 -13.27 -14.45
C GLU A 106 -5.65 -13.57 -15.94
N VAL A 107 -6.72 -14.29 -16.35
CA VAL A 107 -6.90 -14.74 -17.75
C VAL A 107 -7.45 -13.62 -18.65
N PHE A 108 -8.45 -12.86 -18.18
CA PHE A 108 -9.15 -11.87 -18.99
C PHE A 108 -8.59 -10.44 -18.88
N MET A 109 -7.98 -10.10 -17.74
CA MET A 109 -7.43 -8.76 -17.52
C MET A 109 -5.91 -8.75 -17.50
N GLU A 110 -5.26 -9.94 -17.61
CA GLU A 110 -3.80 -10.11 -17.47
C GLU A 110 -3.26 -9.49 -16.18
N MET A 111 -4.03 -9.58 -15.09
CA MET A 111 -3.66 -9.02 -13.80
C MET A 111 -3.56 -10.12 -12.74
N CYS A 112 -2.33 -10.39 -12.29
CA CYS A 112 -2.02 -11.34 -11.25
C CYS A 112 -1.57 -10.62 -10.00
N ILE A 113 -2.52 -10.28 -9.12
CA ILE A 113 -2.26 -9.70 -7.81
C ILE A 113 -2.55 -10.78 -6.77
N ASP A 114 -1.50 -11.33 -6.17
CA ASP A 114 -1.69 -12.41 -5.18
C ASP A 114 -2.34 -11.87 -3.90
N ALA A 115 -3.35 -12.59 -3.42
CA ALA A 115 -4.08 -12.23 -2.21
C ALA A 115 -3.24 -12.27 -0.92
N SER A 116 -2.02 -12.82 -0.97
CA SER A 116 -1.08 -12.85 0.15
C SER A 116 -0.14 -11.63 0.17
N ALA A 117 -0.06 -10.87 -0.92
CA ALA A 117 0.70 -9.63 -0.95
C ALA A 117 0.16 -8.63 0.07
N THR A 118 1.03 -7.80 0.62
CA THR A 118 0.63 -6.73 1.56
C THR A 118 0.62 -5.41 0.82
N ILE A 119 -0.56 -4.83 0.59
CA ILE A 119 -0.71 -3.59 -0.17
C ILE A 119 -1.51 -2.59 0.66
N GLY A 120 -0.93 -1.42 0.94
CA GLY A 120 -1.59 -0.32 1.61
C GLY A 120 -2.76 0.25 0.79
N GLY A 121 -3.60 1.06 1.43
CA GLY A 121 -4.73 1.71 0.75
C GLY A 121 -4.31 2.80 -0.23
N GLY A 122 -5.16 3.08 -1.21
CA GLY A 122 -4.90 4.08 -2.24
C GLY A 122 -4.10 3.52 -3.42
N LEU A 123 -4.14 2.21 -3.66
CA LEU A 123 -3.54 1.62 -4.85
C LEU A 123 -4.27 2.10 -6.11
N TYR A 124 -3.53 2.64 -7.05
CA TYR A 124 -4.03 3.05 -8.36
C TYR A 124 -3.32 2.27 -9.46
N ILE A 125 -4.08 1.64 -10.34
CA ILE A 125 -3.58 0.95 -11.54
C ILE A 125 -4.17 1.65 -12.74
N ALA A 126 -3.32 2.36 -13.49
CA ALA A 126 -3.76 3.23 -14.58
C ALA A 126 -4.44 2.48 -15.72
N HIS A 127 -3.92 1.32 -16.09
CA HIS A 127 -4.44 0.49 -17.18
C HIS A 127 -4.28 -0.99 -16.87
N ILE A 128 -5.21 -1.81 -17.35
CA ILE A 128 -5.12 -3.27 -17.26
C ILE A 128 -4.03 -3.82 -18.19
N GLY A 129 -3.61 -5.04 -17.93
CA GLY A 129 -2.69 -5.83 -18.75
C GLY A 129 -1.29 -5.96 -18.18
N GLY A 130 -0.86 -7.19 -17.98
CA GLY A 130 0.50 -7.58 -17.63
C GLY A 130 0.97 -7.14 -16.24
N VAL A 131 0.07 -6.85 -15.28
CA VAL A 131 0.47 -6.50 -13.92
C VAL A 131 0.63 -7.76 -13.08
N HIS A 132 1.86 -8.00 -12.58
CA HIS A 132 2.17 -9.15 -11.74
C HIS A 132 2.75 -8.69 -10.40
N ILE A 133 2.07 -9.01 -9.29
CA ILE A 133 2.53 -8.72 -7.93
C ILE A 133 2.68 -10.02 -7.15
N ASN A 134 3.92 -10.30 -6.74
CA ASN A 134 4.31 -11.51 -6.01
C ASN A 134 3.67 -11.56 -4.61
N PRO A 135 3.30 -12.75 -4.08
CA PRO A 135 2.72 -12.91 -2.74
C PRO A 135 3.55 -12.35 -1.59
N GLU A 136 4.88 -12.29 -1.73
CA GLU A 136 5.79 -11.73 -0.71
C GLU A 136 6.03 -10.22 -0.88
N ALA A 137 5.44 -9.58 -1.90
CA ALA A 137 5.62 -8.16 -2.11
C ALA A 137 4.90 -7.32 -1.06
N VAL A 138 5.53 -6.22 -0.68
CA VAL A 138 4.97 -5.24 0.24
C VAL A 138 4.92 -3.88 -0.47
N LEU A 139 3.75 -3.29 -0.59
CA LEU A 139 3.52 -1.97 -1.15
C LEU A 139 2.94 -1.06 -0.07
N GLY A 140 3.45 0.15 0.03
CA GLY A 140 2.91 1.19 0.90
C GLY A 140 1.60 1.77 0.40
N LYS A 141 1.21 2.91 0.93
CA LYS A 141 -0.02 3.63 0.58
C LYS A 141 0.17 4.50 -0.66
N ASN A 142 -0.93 4.74 -1.38
CA ASN A 142 -0.99 5.65 -2.51
C ASN A 142 0.04 5.34 -3.61
N CYS A 143 0.31 4.05 -3.85
CA CYS A 143 1.18 3.63 -4.93
C CYS A 143 0.45 3.67 -6.27
N ASP A 144 1.11 4.21 -7.30
CA ASP A 144 0.61 4.26 -8.67
C ASP A 144 1.38 3.25 -9.53
N ILE A 145 0.66 2.30 -10.13
CA ILE A 145 1.25 1.23 -10.93
C ILE A 145 0.68 1.29 -12.35
N ALA A 146 1.57 1.41 -13.33
CA ALA A 146 1.16 1.33 -14.72
C ALA A 146 1.03 -0.13 -15.19
N HIS A 147 0.55 -0.32 -16.41
CA HIS A 147 0.43 -1.66 -17.01
C HIS A 147 1.79 -2.31 -17.30
N ARG A 148 1.81 -3.64 -17.45
CA ARG A 148 2.99 -4.46 -17.74
C ARG A 148 4.09 -4.35 -16.68
N VAL A 149 3.71 -4.10 -15.44
CA VAL A 149 4.64 -4.00 -14.31
C VAL A 149 4.79 -5.37 -13.64
N THR A 150 6.02 -5.74 -13.37
CA THR A 150 6.34 -6.95 -12.62
C THR A 150 7.01 -6.60 -11.29
N ILE A 151 6.41 -6.99 -10.18
CA ILE A 151 6.98 -6.89 -8.83
C ILE A 151 7.16 -8.30 -8.30
N GLY A 152 8.39 -8.83 -8.35
CA GLY A 152 8.61 -10.24 -8.12
C GLY A 152 9.96 -10.61 -7.52
N THR A 153 10.12 -11.91 -7.33
CA THR A 153 11.37 -12.50 -6.85
C THR A 153 12.40 -12.58 -7.98
N SER A 154 13.68 -12.54 -7.63
CA SER A 154 14.77 -12.81 -8.56
C SER A 154 15.19 -14.28 -8.47
N ALA A 155 15.37 -14.91 -9.63
CA ALA A 155 16.02 -16.23 -9.71
C ALA A 155 17.54 -16.13 -9.45
N MET A 156 18.11 -14.95 -9.73
CA MET A 156 19.54 -14.65 -9.56
C MET A 156 19.68 -13.62 -8.43
N GLY A 157 20.33 -14.00 -7.32
CA GLY A 157 20.61 -13.08 -6.23
C GLY A 157 19.82 -13.33 -4.95
N ARG A 158 19.46 -12.27 -4.23
CA ARG A 158 18.77 -12.36 -2.92
C ARG A 158 17.33 -12.82 -3.11
N LYS A 159 16.98 -13.98 -2.54
CA LYS A 159 15.59 -14.49 -2.50
C LYS A 159 14.70 -13.52 -1.73
N GLY A 160 13.49 -13.28 -2.25
CA GLY A 160 12.47 -12.42 -1.67
C GLY A 160 11.93 -11.42 -2.68
N ALA A 161 10.83 -10.77 -2.34
CA ALA A 161 10.16 -9.79 -3.16
C ALA A 161 10.47 -8.35 -2.73
N PRO A 162 10.20 -7.35 -3.59
CA PRO A 162 10.40 -5.94 -3.29
C PRO A 162 9.50 -5.44 -2.17
N THR A 163 10.03 -4.47 -1.42
CA THR A 163 9.26 -3.65 -0.47
C THR A 163 9.25 -2.22 -0.96
N LEU A 164 8.08 -1.70 -1.31
CA LEU A 164 7.85 -0.34 -1.73
C LEU A 164 7.32 0.49 -0.56
N GLY A 165 7.78 1.72 -0.44
CA GLY A 165 7.23 2.70 0.48
C GLY A 165 5.93 3.31 0.00
N ASP A 166 5.53 4.40 0.63
CA ASP A 166 4.32 5.16 0.26
C ASP A 166 4.59 6.05 -0.98
N GLU A 167 3.54 6.31 -1.76
CA GLU A 167 3.55 7.25 -2.90
C GLU A 167 4.57 6.89 -3.99
N VAL A 168 4.86 5.60 -4.15
CA VAL A 168 5.78 5.12 -5.19
C VAL A 168 5.05 5.04 -6.52
N TYR A 169 5.65 5.65 -7.56
CA TYR A 169 5.20 5.55 -8.94
C TYR A 169 6.01 4.51 -9.70
N VAL A 170 5.35 3.57 -10.36
CA VAL A 170 5.97 2.53 -11.19
C VAL A 170 5.47 2.63 -12.62
N GLY A 171 6.36 3.07 -13.51
CA GLY A 171 6.06 3.28 -14.93
C GLY A 171 5.85 1.99 -15.71
N THR A 172 5.23 2.12 -16.87
CA THR A 172 4.86 1.03 -17.78
C THR A 172 6.03 0.11 -18.10
N GLY A 173 5.81 -1.20 -18.02
CA GLY A 173 6.82 -2.19 -18.38
C GLY A 173 7.99 -2.31 -17.40
N ALA A 174 7.95 -1.63 -16.27
CA ALA A 174 9.02 -1.72 -15.28
C ALA A 174 9.01 -3.07 -14.56
N ALA A 175 10.20 -3.59 -14.28
CA ALA A 175 10.41 -4.83 -13.52
C ALA A 175 11.22 -4.55 -12.25
N LEU A 176 10.60 -4.80 -11.11
CA LEU A 176 11.22 -4.68 -9.78
C LEU A 176 11.44 -6.10 -9.27
N VAL A 177 12.68 -6.52 -9.14
CA VAL A 177 12.99 -7.93 -8.87
C VAL A 177 13.97 -8.11 -7.71
N GLY A 178 13.66 -9.09 -6.85
CA GLY A 178 14.48 -9.47 -5.72
C GLY A 178 14.16 -8.70 -4.43
N LYS A 179 14.88 -9.02 -3.38
CA LYS A 179 14.71 -8.41 -2.05
C LYS A 179 15.31 -7.00 -2.02
N ILE A 180 14.61 -6.04 -2.58
CA ILE A 180 14.99 -4.63 -2.67
C ILE A 180 14.02 -3.75 -1.90
N LYS A 181 14.49 -2.57 -1.50
CA LYS A 181 13.68 -1.54 -0.83
C LYS A 181 13.60 -0.31 -1.73
N ILE A 182 12.38 0.12 -2.00
CA ILE A 182 12.07 1.36 -2.74
C ILE A 182 11.54 2.37 -1.72
N GLY A 183 12.22 3.50 -1.59
CA GLY A 183 11.84 4.55 -0.64
C GLY A 183 10.56 5.29 -1.03
N ASN A 184 9.96 6.00 -0.06
CA ASN A 184 8.73 6.77 -0.26
C ASN A 184 8.91 7.81 -1.38
N GLY A 185 7.87 8.01 -2.19
CA GLY A 185 7.86 8.99 -3.27
C GLY A 185 8.84 8.70 -4.41
N ALA A 186 9.46 7.51 -4.45
CA ALA A 186 10.35 7.14 -5.54
C ALA A 186 9.58 6.96 -6.85
N LYS A 187 10.24 7.29 -7.96
CA LYS A 187 9.66 7.20 -9.31
C LYS A 187 10.49 6.24 -10.15
N ILE A 188 9.85 5.18 -10.64
CA ILE A 188 10.45 4.23 -11.54
C ILE A 188 9.98 4.55 -12.96
N ALA A 189 10.91 4.89 -13.84
CA ALA A 189 10.58 5.20 -15.23
C ALA A 189 10.10 3.95 -15.99
N ALA A 190 9.44 4.17 -17.11
CA ALA A 190 8.97 3.08 -17.97
C ALA A 190 10.12 2.17 -18.44
N ASN A 191 9.83 0.88 -18.59
CA ASN A 191 10.78 -0.16 -19.06
C ASN A 191 12.09 -0.24 -18.23
N THR A 192 12.03 0.11 -16.95
CA THR A 192 13.19 0.10 -16.06
C THR A 192 13.30 -1.25 -15.33
N LEU A 193 14.51 -1.82 -15.30
CA LEU A 193 14.82 -3.01 -14.51
C LEU A 193 15.50 -2.61 -13.19
N VAL A 194 14.77 -2.72 -12.08
CA VAL A 194 15.26 -2.37 -10.74
C VAL A 194 15.67 -3.62 -9.98
N MET A 195 16.96 -3.73 -9.65
CA MET A 195 17.54 -4.84 -8.87
C MET A 195 18.30 -4.35 -7.62
N THR A 196 18.28 -3.05 -7.36
CA THR A 196 18.97 -2.41 -6.23
C THR A 196 18.01 -1.57 -5.41
N ASN A 197 18.41 -1.24 -4.18
CA ASN A 197 17.62 -0.34 -3.34
C ASN A 197 17.55 1.06 -3.95
N VAL A 198 16.39 1.69 -3.83
CA VAL A 198 16.11 3.04 -4.33
C VAL A 198 15.84 3.97 -3.14
N PRO A 199 16.57 5.08 -2.99
CA PRO A 199 16.29 6.08 -1.96
C PRO A 199 14.92 6.74 -2.11
N ALA A 200 14.41 7.32 -1.03
CA ALA A 200 13.17 8.09 -1.06
C ALA A 200 13.30 9.30 -2.01
N GLY A 201 12.23 9.58 -2.77
CA GLY A 201 12.16 10.67 -3.73
C GLY A 201 13.06 10.54 -4.96
N ALA A 202 13.84 9.46 -5.07
CA ALA A 202 14.74 9.27 -6.21
C ALA A 202 13.98 8.75 -7.44
N THR A 203 14.49 9.12 -8.62
CA THR A 203 14.03 8.58 -9.90
C THR A 203 15.01 7.51 -10.38
N VAL A 204 14.50 6.39 -10.87
CA VAL A 204 15.30 5.31 -11.46
C VAL A 204 14.90 5.12 -12.92
N MET A 205 15.86 4.98 -13.81
CA MET A 205 15.61 4.71 -15.22
C MET A 205 16.69 3.81 -15.85
N GLY A 206 16.28 3.09 -16.89
CA GLY A 206 17.15 2.27 -17.73
C GLY A 206 17.21 0.79 -17.40
N VAL A 207 17.97 0.04 -18.21
CA VAL A 207 18.21 -1.41 -18.07
C VAL A 207 19.71 -1.67 -18.16
N PRO A 208 20.40 -1.94 -17.04
CA PRO A 208 19.90 -1.96 -15.66
C PRO A 208 19.55 -0.56 -15.14
N GLY A 209 18.59 -0.51 -14.20
CA GLY A 209 18.11 0.75 -13.62
C GLY A 209 19.19 1.51 -12.87
N ARG A 210 19.36 2.78 -13.23
CA ARG A 210 20.28 3.70 -12.54
C ARG A 210 19.48 4.71 -11.73
N VAL A 211 19.87 4.90 -10.48
CA VAL A 211 19.25 5.85 -9.57
C VAL A 211 19.73 7.26 -9.92
N ILE A 212 18.76 8.16 -10.18
CA ILE A 212 19.01 9.58 -10.40
C ILE A 212 18.41 10.31 -9.21
N MET A 213 19.24 10.96 -8.41
CA MET A 213 18.80 11.82 -7.32
C MET A 213 18.23 13.11 -7.91
N GLN A 214 16.96 13.40 -7.65
CA GLN A 214 16.43 14.73 -7.92
C GLN A 214 16.96 15.70 -6.84
N ALA A 215 17.36 16.90 -7.26
CA ALA A 215 17.65 17.96 -6.30
C ALA A 215 16.43 18.20 -5.40
N PRO A 216 16.61 18.42 -4.10
CA PRO A 216 15.49 18.66 -3.19
C PRO A 216 14.69 19.88 -3.68
N LYS A 217 13.37 19.79 -3.66
CA LYS A 217 12.42 20.83 -4.10
C LYS A 217 12.70 22.23 -3.51
N VAL A 218 13.35 22.26 -2.36
CA VAL A 218 13.76 23.50 -1.66
C VAL A 218 14.63 24.43 -2.53
N MET A 219 15.48 23.88 -3.40
CA MET A 219 16.32 24.70 -4.28
C MET A 219 15.57 25.27 -5.49
N ALA A 220 14.48 24.65 -5.92
CA ALA A 220 13.64 25.19 -7.00
C ALA A 220 12.76 26.35 -6.50
N GLU A 221 12.32 26.30 -5.26
CA GLU A 221 11.51 27.34 -4.62
C GLU A 221 12.35 28.59 -4.29
N THR A 222 13.58 28.42 -3.80
CA THR A 222 14.52 29.54 -3.59
C THR A 222 14.95 30.19 -4.89
N ALA A 223 15.18 29.44 -5.95
CA ALA A 223 15.52 29.99 -7.27
C ALA A 223 14.33 30.78 -7.91
N ALA A 224 13.09 30.34 -7.67
CA ALA A 224 11.91 31.08 -8.13
C ALA A 224 11.71 32.40 -7.37
N VAL A 225 11.94 32.39 -6.06
CA VAL A 225 11.86 33.62 -5.23
C VAL A 225 12.98 34.60 -5.57
N GLU A 226 14.20 34.09 -5.86
CA GLU A 226 15.31 34.95 -6.31
C GLU A 226 15.06 35.55 -7.72
N ALA A 227 14.42 34.80 -8.62
CA ALA A 227 14.05 35.29 -9.95
C ALA A 227 12.97 36.38 -9.87
N GLU A 228 11.94 36.20 -9.03
CA GLU A 228 10.93 37.25 -8.80
C GLU A 228 11.49 38.51 -8.14
N MET A 229 12.50 38.40 -7.29
CA MET A 229 13.16 39.54 -6.66
C MET A 229 14.09 40.31 -7.63
N THR A 230 14.56 39.70 -8.70
CA THR A 230 15.41 40.36 -9.72
C THR A 230 14.59 41.10 -10.78
N ASP A 231 13.38 40.65 -11.08
CA ASP A 231 12.46 41.32 -12.02
C ASP A 231 11.71 42.51 -11.40
N ALA A 232 11.78 42.70 -10.08
CA ALA A 232 11.15 43.81 -9.36
C ALA A 232 12.08 45.04 -9.15
N LYS A 233 13.23 45.08 -9.81
CA LYS A 233 14.20 46.16 -9.73
C LYS A 233 14.36 46.85 -11.08
#